data_bbb1340f724a0f021af14c48597cf123
#
_entry.id   bbb1340f724a0f021af14c48597cf123
#
_cell.length_a   1.000
_cell.length_b   1.000
_cell.length_c   1.000
_cell.angle_alpha   90.00
_cell.angle_beta   90.00
_cell.angle_gamma   90.00
#
_symmetry.space_group_name_H-M   'P 1'
#
loop_
_entity.id
_entity.type
_entity.pdbx_description
1 polymer ?
#
loop_
_entity_poly.entity_id
_entity_poly.type
_entity_poly.pdbx_seq_one_letter_code
_entity_poly.pdbx_strand_id
1 'polypeptide(L)' 'MKQENRHQAILYAVMRQGYVSIESLAEELGVSSQTIRRDISELDRTGMLERRPGGASCRTTILNSTYDARQVED' A
#
# COMPACT_ATOMS: atom_id res chain seq x y z
N MET A 1 -17.64 -4.73 4.32
CA MET A 1 -16.54 -3.96 4.86
C MET A 1 -16.52 -2.58 4.22
N LYS A 2 -16.43 -1.55 5.03
CA LYS A 2 -16.41 -0.19 4.51
C LYS A 2 -15.07 0.11 3.85
N GLN A 3 -15.09 1.03 2.90
CA GLN A 3 -13.89 1.39 2.17
C GLN A 3 -12.78 1.89 3.10
N GLU A 4 -13.14 2.70 4.07
CA GLU A 4 -12.15 3.21 5.02
C GLU A 4 -11.47 2.08 5.77
N ASN A 5 -12.26 1.13 6.25
CA ASN A 5 -11.70 0.00 6.98
C ASN A 5 -10.83 -0.84 6.08
N ARG A 6 -11.25 -0.98 4.84
CA ARG A 6 -10.49 -1.76 3.86
C ARG A 6 -9.17 -1.09 3.55
N HIS A 7 -9.17 0.24 3.38
CA HIS A 7 -7.94 0.96 3.11
C HIS A 7 -6.96 0.82 4.26
N GLN A 8 -7.44 0.91 5.50
CA GLN A 8 -6.56 0.76 6.64
C GLN A 8 -6.00 -0.65 6.74
N ALA A 9 -6.82 -1.64 6.43
CA ALA A 9 -6.34 -3.03 6.46
C ALA A 9 -5.27 -3.24 5.41
N ILE A 10 -5.44 -2.67 4.23
CA ILE A 10 -4.45 -2.78 3.18
C ILE A 10 -3.14 -2.10 3.60
N LEU A 11 -3.22 -0.89 4.14
CA LEU A 11 -2.03 -0.18 4.58
C LEU A 11 -1.31 -0.93 5.69
N TYR A 12 -2.06 -1.49 6.61
CA TYR A 12 -1.46 -2.25 7.71
C TYR A 12 -0.72 -3.47 7.18
N ALA A 13 -1.34 -4.17 6.23
CA ALA A 13 -0.70 -5.35 5.65
C ALA A 13 0.58 -4.98 4.92
N VAL A 14 0.54 -3.88 4.17
CA VAL A 14 1.71 -3.43 3.43
C VAL A 14 2.83 -3.05 4.40
N MET A 15 2.50 -2.34 5.46
CA MET A 15 3.51 -1.94 6.44
C MET A 15 4.14 -3.14 7.11
N ARG A 16 3.33 -4.15 7.41
CA ARG A 16 3.80 -5.31 8.13
C ARG A 16 4.64 -6.24 7.25
N GLN A 17 4.24 -6.39 5.99
CA GLN A 17 4.87 -7.37 5.11
C GLN A 17 5.80 -6.76 4.07
N GLY A 18 5.70 -5.45 3.85
CA GLY A 18 6.49 -4.76 2.84
C GLY A 18 5.87 -4.82 1.46
N TYR A 19 5.42 -5.96 1.04
CA TYR A 19 4.75 -6.16 -0.24
C TYR A 19 3.60 -7.14 -0.04
N VAL A 20 2.45 -6.83 -0.62
CA VAL A 20 1.31 -7.74 -0.56
C VAL A 20 0.73 -7.87 -1.96
N SER A 21 0.21 -9.04 -2.28
CA SER A 21 -0.40 -9.28 -3.57
C SER A 21 -1.88 -8.93 -3.52
N ILE A 22 -2.41 -8.55 -4.68
CA ILE A 22 -3.82 -8.23 -4.81
C ILE A 22 -4.67 -9.45 -4.44
N GLU A 23 -4.27 -10.61 -4.91
CA GLU A 23 -5.03 -11.83 -4.65
C GLU A 23 -5.08 -12.16 -3.17
N SER A 24 -3.95 -12.01 -2.50
CA SER A 24 -3.88 -12.26 -1.07
C SER A 24 -4.79 -11.32 -0.30
N LEU A 25 -4.76 -10.04 -0.65
CA LEU A 25 -5.60 -9.06 0.01
C LEU A 25 -7.08 -9.33 -0.24
N ALA A 26 -7.41 -9.67 -1.49
CA ALA A 26 -8.80 -9.95 -1.83
C ALA A 26 -9.33 -11.12 -1.01
N GLU A 27 -8.53 -12.14 -0.88
CA GLU A 27 -8.93 -13.32 -0.13
C GLU A 27 -9.04 -13.01 1.35
N GLU A 28 -8.07 -12.29 1.88
CA GLU A 28 -8.04 -11.97 3.30
C GLU A 28 -9.20 -11.08 3.72
N LEU A 29 -9.55 -10.12 2.87
CA LEU A 29 -10.58 -9.15 3.18
C LEU A 29 -11.96 -9.57 2.68
N GLY A 30 -12.03 -10.65 1.91
CA GLY A 30 -13.31 -11.14 1.42
C GLY A 30 -13.95 -10.28 0.36
N VAL A 31 -13.15 -9.64 -0.48
CA VAL A 31 -13.66 -8.80 -1.57
C VAL A 31 -13.01 -9.25 -2.87
N SER A 32 -13.49 -8.70 -3.99
CA SER A 32 -12.94 -9.07 -5.29
C SER A 32 -11.59 -8.42 -5.51
N SER A 33 -10.79 -9.04 -6.39
CA SER A 33 -9.49 -8.47 -6.72
C SER A 33 -9.63 -7.10 -7.39
N GLN A 34 -10.71 -6.91 -8.13
CA GLN A 34 -10.94 -5.62 -8.78
C GLN A 34 -11.16 -4.53 -7.74
N THR A 35 -11.87 -4.85 -6.66
CA THR A 35 -12.05 -3.90 -5.58
C THR A 35 -10.72 -3.53 -4.94
N ILE A 36 -9.85 -4.52 -4.74
CA ILE A 36 -8.53 -4.26 -4.16
C ILE A 36 -7.70 -3.40 -5.10
N ARG A 37 -7.77 -3.67 -6.40
CA ARG A 37 -7.00 -2.86 -7.36
C ARG A 37 -7.43 -1.40 -7.30
N ARG A 38 -8.72 -1.16 -7.19
CA ARG A 38 -9.22 0.21 -7.10
C ARG A 38 -8.73 0.88 -5.82
N ASP A 39 -8.80 0.15 -4.70
CA ASP A 39 -8.34 0.70 -3.43
C ASP A 39 -6.85 1.03 -3.49
N ILE A 40 -6.05 0.13 -4.04
CA ILE A 40 -4.62 0.35 -4.14
C ILE A 40 -4.32 1.56 -5.03
N SER A 41 -5.06 1.70 -6.13
CA SER A 41 -4.85 2.86 -7.01
C SER A 41 -5.15 4.16 -6.28
N GLU A 42 -6.20 4.19 -5.49
CA GLU A 42 -6.52 5.39 -4.73
C GLU A 42 -5.47 5.70 -3.68
N LEU A 43 -5.01 4.67 -2.98
CA LEU A 43 -3.99 4.86 -1.96
C LEU A 43 -2.66 5.30 -2.58
N ASP A 44 -2.35 4.77 -3.75
CA ASP A 44 -1.14 5.18 -4.47
C ASP A 44 -1.24 6.64 -4.88
N ARG A 45 -2.41 7.06 -5.33
CA ARG A 45 -2.61 8.44 -5.76
C ARG A 45 -2.43 9.42 -4.62
N THR A 46 -2.82 9.03 -3.42
CA THR A 46 -2.66 9.88 -2.25
C THR A 46 -1.29 9.78 -1.62
N GLY A 47 -0.44 8.90 -2.13
CA GLY A 47 0.92 8.77 -1.62
C GLY A 47 1.06 7.87 -0.41
N MET A 48 0.03 7.12 -0.07
CA MET A 48 0.05 6.29 1.13
C MET A 48 0.78 4.96 0.92
N LEU A 49 0.80 4.47 -0.31
CA LEU A 49 1.53 3.27 -0.65
C LEU A 49 1.94 3.36 -2.10
N GLU A 50 2.69 2.37 -2.57
CA GLU A 50 3.15 2.35 -3.95
C GLU A 50 2.54 1.15 -4.66
N ARG A 51 1.87 1.40 -5.78
CA ARG A 51 1.28 0.33 -6.56
C ARG A 51 2.37 -0.42 -7.31
N ARG A 52 2.32 -1.75 -7.23
CA ARG A 52 3.26 -2.61 -7.91
C ARG A 52 2.51 -3.60 -8.80
N PRO A 53 3.17 -4.18 -9.80
CA PRO A 53 2.53 -5.21 -10.60
C PRO A 53 2.03 -6.34 -9.70
N GLY A 54 0.73 -6.59 -9.77
CA GLY A 54 0.12 -7.64 -8.98
C GLY A 54 -0.07 -7.35 -7.53
N GLY A 55 0.27 -6.14 -7.04
CA GLY A 55 0.12 -5.86 -5.63
C GLY A 55 0.49 -4.45 -5.26
N ALA A 56 0.97 -4.29 -4.03
CA ALA A 56 1.34 -2.98 -3.50
C ALA A 56 2.47 -3.14 -2.50
N SER A 57 3.25 -2.09 -2.34
CA SER A 57 4.34 -2.10 -1.39
C SER A 57 4.38 -0.79 -0.64
N CYS A 58 5.18 -0.76 0.41
CA CYS A 58 5.39 0.45 1.19
C CYS A 58 6.09 1.49 0.34
N ARG A 59 5.71 2.75 0.53
CA ARG A 59 6.35 3.85 -0.20
C ARG A 59 7.65 4.20 0.51
N THR A 60 8.72 3.64 0.03
CA THR A 60 10.01 3.77 0.69
C THR A 60 10.59 5.16 0.60
N THR A 61 10.20 5.92 -0.41
CA THR A 61 10.72 7.27 -0.54
C THR A 61 10.36 8.15 0.65
N ILE A 62 9.23 7.88 1.27
CA ILE A 62 8.84 8.64 2.45
C ILE A 62 9.79 8.37 3.60
N LEU A 63 10.21 7.13 3.76
CA LEU A 63 11.11 6.76 4.82
C LEU A 63 12.48 7.37 4.62
N ASN A 64 12.93 7.42 3.38
CA ASN A 64 14.25 7.97 3.08
C ASN A 64 14.30 9.46 3.28
N SER A 65 13.20 10.13 3.06
CA SER A 65 13.19 11.58 3.18
C SER A 65 13.37 12.03 4.62
N THR A 66 13.22 11.12 5.50
CA THR A 66 13.43 11.48 6.89
C THR A 66 14.87 11.36 7.27
N TYR A 67 15.59 10.76 6.43
CA TYR A 67 16.94 10.54 6.75
C TYR A 67 17.82 10.95 5.66
N ASP A 68 17.49 11.04 5.13
CA ASP A 68 17.93 11.51 4.52
C ASP A 68 18.20 12.05 4.27
N ALA A 69 18.25 11.92 4.17
CA ALA A 69 18.42 12.53 4.22
C ALA A 69 19.12 12.53 3.80
N ARG A 70 19.63 12.26 3.62
CA ARG A 70 20.17 12.34 3.58
C ARG A 70 20.51 12.43 2.92
N GLN A 71 20.60 12.39 2.59
CA GLN A 71 20.70 12.76 2.36
C GLN A 71 20.81 13.21 2.01
N VAL A 72 20.99 13.22 1.91
CA VAL A 72 21.02 13.94 1.93
C VAL A 72 21.33 14.39 1.78
N GLU A 73 21.67 14.39 1.55
CA GLU A 73 21.84 14.96 1.70
C GLU A 73 21.96 15.52 1.52
N ASP A 74 22.21 15.55 1.39
CA ASP A 74 22.24 16.23 1.57
C ASP A 74 22.35 16.71 1.69
#